data_858b576cd5661813ccd01138ecd2fd5a
#
_entry.id   858b576cd5661813ccd01138ecd2fd5a
#
_cell.length_a   1.000
_cell.length_b   1.000
_cell.length_c   1.000
_cell.angle_alpha   90.00
_cell.angle_beta   90.00
_cell.angle_gamma   90.00
#
_symmetry.space_group_name_H-M   'P 1'
#
loop_
_entity.id
_entity.type
_entity.pdbx_description
1 polymer ?
#
loop_
_entity_poly.entity_id
_entity_poly.type
_entity_poly.pdbx_seq_one_letter_code
_entity_poly.pdbx_strand_id
1 'polypeptide(L)'
;STDKAVNPTNIMGASKRLCEMVVQSMNMVSHNGHTDWLPRLGGHRKDTLDALHDNEGQAYVSEKPASEAGTGTEFVAVRFGNVLGSNGSVIPLFKRQIEKGGPVTVTHPDIIRYFMTIPEAVSLVLQAGTYAKGGEIFVLDMGAPVKIDTLARNLIKLSGYTPDVDIKVTYTGLRPGEKLYEEKLMAEEGMEKTPNDLIHIGKPIEMDVQEFFKQLEVLAAYGYANSEKIRDIVAAIVPTYHSADSDLKLHKKVYEELMSEAAVSAEKN
;
A
#
# COMPACT_ATOMS: atom_id res chain seq x y z
N SER A 1 3.90 5.28 2.25
CA SER A 1 2.76 4.37 2.43
C SER A 1 1.55 5.10 3.01
N THR A 2 0.56 4.38 3.47
CA THR A 2 -0.73 4.93 3.90
C THR A 2 -1.37 4.06 5.00
N ASP A 3 -2.27 4.65 5.80
CA ASP A 3 -3.14 3.96 6.74
C ASP A 3 -3.94 2.79 6.12
N LYS A 4 -4.19 2.83 4.81
CA LYS A 4 -4.91 1.78 4.08
C LYS A 4 -4.12 0.48 3.88
N ALA A 5 -2.81 0.48 4.16
CA ALA A 5 -1.98 -0.72 4.21
C ALA A 5 -2.24 -1.57 5.46
N VAL A 6 -2.90 -1.01 6.48
CA VAL A 6 -3.23 -1.69 7.73
C VAL A 6 -4.51 -2.51 7.54
N ASN A 7 -4.46 -3.83 7.77
CA ASN A 7 -5.59 -4.75 7.58
C ASN A 7 -6.39 -4.41 6.31
N PRO A 8 -5.78 -4.48 5.11
CA PRO A 8 -6.41 -3.99 3.90
C PRO A 8 -7.67 -4.79 3.56
N THR A 9 -8.74 -4.07 3.17
CA THR A 9 -10.04 -4.64 2.78
C THR A 9 -10.30 -4.51 1.28
N ASN A 10 -9.33 -3.96 0.55
CA ASN A 10 -9.37 -3.81 -0.91
C ASN A 10 -7.97 -3.94 -1.51
N ILE A 11 -7.92 -4.19 -2.83
CA ILE A 11 -6.68 -4.42 -3.56
C ILE A 11 -5.70 -3.24 -3.52
N MET A 12 -6.21 -2.00 -3.45
CA MET A 12 -5.36 -0.81 -3.33
C MET A 12 -4.61 -0.80 -2.00
N GLY A 13 -5.29 -1.08 -0.88
CA GLY A 13 -4.66 -1.20 0.43
C GLY A 13 -3.65 -2.35 0.46
N ALA A 14 -4.01 -3.52 -0.10
CA ALA A 14 -3.12 -4.66 -0.20
C ALA A 14 -1.86 -4.35 -1.03
N SER A 15 -1.98 -3.64 -2.14
CA SER A 15 -0.82 -3.21 -2.94
C SER A 15 0.11 -2.27 -2.17
N LYS A 16 -0.44 -1.41 -1.30
CA LYS A 16 0.37 -0.55 -0.42
C LYS A 16 1.10 -1.37 0.66
N ARG A 17 0.45 -2.40 1.19
CA ARG A 17 1.12 -3.34 2.11
C ARG A 17 2.24 -4.11 1.41
N LEU A 18 2.03 -4.57 0.18
CA LEU A 18 3.09 -5.16 -0.65
C LEU A 18 4.28 -4.21 -0.82
N CYS A 19 4.05 -2.91 -1.06
CA CYS A 19 5.13 -1.93 -1.15
C CYS A 19 5.94 -1.83 0.15
N GLU A 20 5.29 -1.91 1.32
CA GLU A 20 5.99 -1.93 2.62
C GLU A 20 6.86 -3.20 2.75
N MET A 21 6.32 -4.37 2.38
CA MET A 21 7.06 -5.62 2.38
C MET A 21 8.27 -5.57 1.44
N VAL A 22 8.13 -4.99 0.23
CA VAL A 22 9.24 -4.76 -0.69
C VAL A 22 10.32 -3.87 -0.06
N VAL A 23 9.94 -2.75 0.57
CA VAL A 23 10.89 -1.85 1.24
C VAL A 23 11.69 -2.58 2.32
N GLN A 24 11.02 -3.37 3.16
CA GLN A 24 11.69 -4.17 4.21
C GLN A 24 12.61 -5.23 3.62
N SER A 25 12.17 -5.93 2.57
CA SER A 25 12.98 -6.95 1.88
C SER A 25 14.22 -6.33 1.23
N MET A 26 14.06 -5.18 0.57
CA MET A 26 15.17 -4.45 -0.04
C MET A 26 16.19 -3.96 0.99
N ASN A 27 15.72 -3.55 2.17
CA ASN A 27 16.62 -3.20 3.26
C ASN A 27 17.46 -4.40 3.70
N MET A 28 16.84 -5.56 3.86
CA MET A 28 17.54 -6.79 4.23
C MET A 28 18.58 -7.20 3.19
N VAL A 29 18.22 -7.16 1.90
CA VAL A 29 19.15 -7.46 0.80
C VAL A 29 20.31 -6.47 0.76
N SER A 30 20.04 -5.18 0.93
CA SER A 30 21.06 -4.12 0.92
C SER A 30 22.11 -4.30 2.03
N HIS A 31 21.68 -4.75 3.22
CA HIS A 31 22.58 -4.93 4.36
C HIS A 31 23.33 -6.28 4.33
N ASN A 32 22.67 -7.33 3.82
CA ASN A 32 23.23 -8.69 3.84
C ASN A 32 23.96 -9.07 2.55
N GLY A 33 23.90 -8.22 1.52
CA GLY A 33 24.58 -8.48 0.23
C GLY A 33 23.92 -9.56 -0.62
N HIS A 34 22.72 -10.05 -0.30
CA HIS A 34 22.02 -11.12 -1.03
C HIS A 34 21.31 -10.60 -2.29
N THR A 35 22.07 -10.03 -3.21
CA THR A 35 21.51 -9.53 -4.50
C THR A 35 21.01 -10.65 -5.41
N ASP A 36 21.45 -11.89 -5.18
CA ASP A 36 20.97 -13.11 -5.82
C ASP A 36 19.51 -13.45 -5.50
N TRP A 37 18.97 -12.88 -4.43
CA TRP A 37 17.56 -13.05 -4.04
C TRP A 37 16.59 -12.12 -4.79
N LEU A 38 17.10 -11.07 -5.44
CA LEU A 38 16.24 -10.09 -6.12
C LEU A 38 15.34 -10.75 -7.16
N PRO A 39 14.03 -10.40 -7.19
CA PRO A 39 13.09 -11.02 -8.10
C PRO A 39 13.41 -10.66 -9.55
N ARG A 40 13.29 -11.63 -10.44
CA ARG A 40 13.41 -11.43 -11.88
C ARG A 40 12.08 -10.92 -12.44
N LEU A 41 11.84 -9.64 -12.32
CA LEU A 41 10.65 -9.00 -12.89
C LEU A 41 10.90 -8.78 -14.38
N GLY A 42 10.44 -9.72 -15.23
CA GLY A 42 10.63 -9.69 -16.68
C GLY A 42 10.13 -8.38 -17.30
N GLY A 43 10.95 -7.79 -18.18
CA GLY A 43 10.57 -6.62 -18.97
C GLY A 43 9.43 -6.95 -19.94
N HIS A 44 8.62 -5.98 -20.24
CA HIS A 44 7.49 -5.81 -21.18
C HIS A 44 7.26 -6.87 -22.30
N ARG A 45 7.27 -8.17 -22.03
CA ARG A 45 6.89 -9.18 -23.01
C ARG A 45 5.44 -9.59 -22.84
N LYS A 46 4.68 -9.60 -23.94
CA LYS A 46 3.28 -10.02 -23.99
C LYS A 46 3.05 -11.51 -23.70
N ASP A 47 4.11 -12.31 -23.67
CA ASP A 47 4.05 -13.78 -23.58
C ASP A 47 4.58 -14.28 -22.24
N THR A 48 4.13 -13.68 -21.17
CA THR A 48 4.77 -13.68 -19.85
C THR A 48 4.52 -14.93 -18.99
N LEU A 49 3.56 -15.77 -19.31
CA LEU A 49 3.48 -17.10 -18.67
C LEU A 49 4.61 -18.02 -19.18
N ASP A 50 5.03 -17.84 -20.44
CA ASP A 50 6.19 -18.54 -21.01
C ASP A 50 7.52 -17.97 -20.49
N ALA A 51 7.55 -16.70 -20.08
CA ALA A 51 8.77 -16.05 -19.57
C ALA A 51 9.20 -16.52 -18.17
N LEU A 52 8.33 -17.19 -17.43
CA LEU A 52 8.75 -17.95 -16.23
C LEU A 52 9.63 -19.13 -16.61
N HIS A 53 9.68 -19.50 -17.90
CA HIS A 53 10.42 -20.63 -18.44
C HIS A 53 11.68 -20.24 -19.22
N ASP A 54 11.85 -18.97 -19.61
CA ASP A 54 13.03 -18.49 -20.31
C ASP A 54 14.13 -18.10 -19.31
N ASN A 55 15.09 -18.99 -19.11
CA ASN A 55 16.32 -18.78 -18.32
C ASN A 55 17.28 -17.72 -18.91
N GLU A 56 16.89 -16.97 -19.95
CA GLU A 56 17.74 -15.97 -20.62
C GLU A 56 17.37 -14.52 -20.32
N GLY A 57 16.59 -14.25 -19.27
CA GLY A 57 16.43 -12.89 -18.76
C GLY A 57 17.75 -12.42 -18.16
N GLN A 58 18.56 -11.66 -18.92
CA GLN A 58 19.70 -10.93 -18.35
C GLN A 58 19.21 -10.06 -17.21
N ALA A 59 19.41 -10.54 -15.98
CA ALA A 59 19.34 -9.68 -14.81
C ALA A 59 20.38 -8.58 -15.03
N TYR A 60 19.99 -7.31 -14.94
CA TYR A 60 20.93 -6.23 -14.73
C TYR A 60 21.51 -6.38 -13.31
N VAL A 61 22.31 -7.41 -13.14
CA VAL A 61 23.18 -7.54 -11.98
C VAL A 61 24.37 -6.64 -12.29
N SER A 62 24.44 -5.50 -11.64
CA SER A 62 25.68 -4.74 -11.58
C SER A 62 26.74 -5.69 -11.01
N GLU A 63 27.75 -6.03 -11.79
CA GLU A 63 28.93 -6.81 -11.36
C GLU A 63 29.84 -6.04 -10.36
N LYS A 64 29.28 -5.11 -9.60
CA LYS A 64 30.02 -4.53 -8.50
C LYS A 64 30.03 -5.54 -7.36
N PRO A 65 31.24 -5.93 -6.89
CA PRO A 65 31.35 -6.77 -5.71
C PRO A 65 30.57 -6.12 -4.56
N ALA A 66 29.89 -6.92 -3.76
CA ALA A 66 29.22 -6.47 -2.56
C ALA A 66 30.16 -5.54 -1.81
N SER A 67 29.75 -4.28 -1.64
CA SER A 67 30.51 -3.32 -0.86
C SER A 67 30.65 -3.89 0.55
N GLU A 68 31.82 -3.66 1.14
CA GLU A 68 32.13 -4.08 2.51
C GLU A 68 30.96 -3.85 3.46
N ALA A 69 30.66 -4.81 4.31
CA ALA A 69 29.54 -4.76 5.25
C ALA A 69 29.53 -3.42 5.99
N GLY A 70 28.44 -2.62 5.77
CA GLY A 70 28.24 -1.36 6.48
C GLY A 70 27.91 -0.13 5.62
N THR A 71 27.90 -0.22 4.28
CA THR A 71 27.59 0.92 3.39
C THR A 71 26.32 0.71 2.54
N GLY A 72 25.43 -0.16 2.97
CA GLY A 72 24.16 -0.42 2.27
C GLY A 72 23.20 0.77 2.34
N THR A 73 22.33 0.88 1.33
CA THR A 73 21.21 1.85 1.37
C THR A 73 20.20 1.41 2.41
N GLU A 74 19.81 2.30 3.30
CA GLU A 74 18.71 2.09 4.24
C GLU A 74 17.37 2.33 3.53
N PHE A 75 16.50 1.33 3.56
CA PHE A 75 15.16 1.40 3.02
C PHE A 75 14.17 1.46 4.16
N VAL A 76 13.33 2.50 4.19
CA VAL A 76 12.29 2.68 5.20
C VAL A 76 10.98 3.11 4.56
N ALA A 77 9.87 2.85 5.21
CA ALA A 77 8.56 3.32 4.80
C ALA A 77 8.01 4.32 5.82
N VAL A 78 7.24 5.30 5.34
CA VAL A 78 6.50 6.22 6.20
C VAL A 78 5.02 6.09 5.90
N ARG A 79 4.22 5.77 6.91
CA ARG A 79 2.79 5.55 6.84
C ARG A 79 2.04 6.74 7.41
N PHE A 80 1.14 7.32 6.64
CA PHE A 80 0.23 8.39 7.07
C PHE A 80 -1.10 8.32 6.33
N GLY A 81 -2.10 9.08 6.80
CA GLY A 81 -3.45 9.09 6.24
C GLY A 81 -3.58 10.00 5.01
N ASN A 82 -4.71 10.70 4.91
CA ASN A 82 -4.95 11.54 3.75
C ASN A 82 -4.23 12.88 3.86
N VAL A 83 -3.85 13.43 2.71
CA VAL A 83 -3.23 14.77 2.62
C VAL A 83 -4.21 15.74 2.00
N LEU A 84 -4.42 16.88 2.68
CA LEU A 84 -5.33 17.93 2.25
C LEU A 84 -4.92 18.50 0.90
N GLY A 85 -5.87 18.60 -0.03
CA GLY A 85 -5.66 19.21 -1.33
C GLY A 85 -4.82 18.38 -2.32
N SER A 86 -4.48 17.11 -1.99
CA SER A 86 -3.79 16.21 -2.90
C SER A 86 -4.64 15.91 -4.14
N ASN A 87 -3.97 15.60 -5.27
CA ASN A 87 -4.67 15.29 -6.51
C ASN A 87 -5.60 14.07 -6.37
N GLY A 88 -6.83 14.19 -6.86
CA GLY A 88 -7.84 13.14 -6.75
C GLY A 88 -8.46 12.97 -5.37
N SER A 89 -8.09 13.81 -4.38
CA SER A 89 -8.64 13.75 -3.02
C SER A 89 -10.06 14.32 -2.92
N VAL A 90 -10.68 14.13 -1.76
CA VAL A 90 -12.07 14.50 -1.48
C VAL A 90 -12.34 16.01 -1.63
N ILE A 91 -11.40 16.86 -1.24
CA ILE A 91 -11.59 18.33 -1.31
C ILE A 91 -11.72 18.83 -2.76
N PRO A 92 -10.82 18.52 -3.71
CA PRO A 92 -11.03 18.85 -5.11
C PRO A 92 -12.31 18.27 -5.71
N LEU A 93 -12.72 17.06 -5.27
CA LEU A 93 -13.98 16.47 -5.70
C LEU A 93 -15.17 17.32 -5.26
N PHE A 94 -15.24 17.65 -3.97
CA PHE A 94 -16.33 18.44 -3.41
C PHE A 94 -16.39 19.84 -4.03
N LYS A 95 -15.25 20.50 -4.22
CA LYS A 95 -15.21 21.81 -4.90
C LYS A 95 -15.84 21.74 -6.29
N ARG A 96 -15.46 20.74 -7.11
CA ARG A 96 -16.06 20.56 -8.43
C ARG A 96 -17.56 20.27 -8.40
N GLN A 97 -18.03 19.55 -7.39
CA GLN A 97 -19.47 19.28 -7.23
C GLN A 97 -20.22 20.55 -6.84
N ILE A 98 -19.67 21.37 -5.94
CA ILE A 98 -20.25 22.66 -5.54
C ILE A 98 -20.30 23.62 -6.72
N GLU A 99 -19.23 23.76 -7.48
CA GLU A 99 -19.16 24.60 -8.71
C GLU A 99 -20.22 24.22 -9.75
N LYS A 100 -20.64 22.95 -9.78
CA LYS A 100 -21.71 22.44 -10.68
C LYS A 100 -23.11 22.59 -10.09
N GLY A 101 -23.27 23.17 -8.89
CA GLY A 101 -24.57 23.29 -8.21
C GLY A 101 -24.96 22.05 -7.40
N GLY A 102 -24.04 21.14 -7.15
CA GLY A 102 -24.28 19.94 -6.34
C GLY A 102 -24.86 18.75 -7.13
N PRO A 103 -25.34 17.69 -6.45
CA PRO A 103 -25.15 17.48 -5.02
C PRO A 103 -23.69 17.15 -4.65
N VAL A 104 -23.31 17.42 -3.40
CA VAL A 104 -22.06 16.91 -2.81
C VAL A 104 -22.31 15.49 -2.32
N THR A 105 -21.49 14.54 -2.78
CA THR A 105 -21.68 13.12 -2.48
C THR A 105 -20.71 12.62 -1.41
N VAL A 106 -21.26 12.07 -0.33
CA VAL A 106 -20.51 11.43 0.77
C VAL A 106 -20.89 9.96 0.82
N THR A 107 -19.94 9.06 1.08
CA THR A 107 -20.22 7.61 1.04
C THR A 107 -21.01 7.15 2.25
N HIS A 108 -20.79 7.75 3.44
CA HIS A 108 -21.53 7.42 4.64
C HIS A 108 -21.55 8.63 5.62
N PRO A 109 -22.64 8.90 6.34
CA PRO A 109 -22.71 10.04 7.27
C PRO A 109 -21.68 9.99 8.40
N ASP A 110 -21.29 8.79 8.84
CA ASP A 110 -20.35 8.60 9.93
C ASP A 110 -18.92 8.29 9.49
N ILE A 111 -18.63 8.35 8.18
CA ILE A 111 -17.28 8.09 7.69
C ILE A 111 -16.31 9.14 8.21
N ILE A 112 -15.20 8.67 8.79
CA ILE A 112 -14.12 9.53 9.27
C ILE A 112 -12.83 9.24 8.51
N ARG A 113 -12.00 10.28 8.38
CA ARG A 113 -10.64 10.16 7.83
C ARG A 113 -9.71 11.07 8.60
N TYR A 114 -8.45 10.70 8.62
CA TYR A 114 -7.37 11.52 9.15
C TYR A 114 -6.80 12.38 8.04
N PHE A 115 -6.45 13.62 8.36
CA PHE A 115 -5.89 14.56 7.41
C PHE A 115 -4.66 15.27 7.97
N MET A 116 -3.74 15.54 7.07
CA MET A 116 -2.53 16.30 7.32
C MET A 116 -2.32 17.28 6.16
N THR A 117 -1.72 18.42 6.39
CA THR A 117 -1.32 19.33 5.30
C THR A 117 -0.07 18.79 4.59
N ILE A 118 0.17 19.23 3.36
CA ILE A 118 1.38 18.85 2.61
C ILE A 118 2.65 19.25 3.36
N PRO A 119 2.80 20.50 3.87
CA PRO A 119 3.99 20.89 4.62
C PRO A 119 4.24 20.03 5.88
N GLU A 120 3.20 19.71 6.65
CA GLU A 120 3.30 18.82 7.81
C GLU A 120 3.80 17.44 7.41
N ALA A 121 3.18 16.83 6.39
CA ALA A 121 3.58 15.51 5.89
C ALA A 121 5.05 15.51 5.44
N VAL A 122 5.46 16.51 4.65
CA VAL A 122 6.85 16.62 4.15
C VAL A 122 7.82 16.76 5.31
N SER A 123 7.53 17.64 6.27
CA SER A 123 8.40 17.86 7.44
C SER A 123 8.60 16.57 8.25
N LEU A 124 7.51 15.86 8.55
CA LEU A 124 7.57 14.62 9.32
C LEU A 124 8.23 13.47 8.54
N VAL A 125 8.05 13.39 7.22
CA VAL A 125 8.74 12.39 6.38
C VAL A 125 10.26 12.63 6.38
N LEU A 126 10.71 13.90 6.22
CA LEU A 126 12.13 14.24 6.29
C LEU A 126 12.72 13.93 7.65
N GLN A 127 11.97 14.22 8.73
CA GLN A 127 12.40 13.94 10.09
C GLN A 127 12.43 12.42 10.36
N ALA A 128 11.45 11.65 9.91
CA ALA A 128 11.48 10.19 10.01
C ALA A 128 12.74 9.61 9.33
N GLY A 129 13.12 10.17 8.18
CA GLY A 129 14.36 9.80 7.50
C GLY A 129 15.63 10.01 8.34
N THR A 130 15.63 10.99 9.27
CA THR A 130 16.78 11.20 10.17
C THR A 130 16.85 10.16 11.31
N TYR A 131 15.75 9.46 11.58
CA TYR A 131 15.69 8.39 12.59
C TYR A 131 15.89 7.01 11.98
N ALA A 132 15.95 6.91 10.66
CA ALA A 132 16.07 5.67 9.94
C ALA A 132 17.34 4.90 10.33
N LYS A 133 17.19 3.59 10.53
CA LYS A 133 18.27 2.61 10.75
C LYS A 133 18.16 1.44 9.76
N GLY A 134 17.08 1.43 8.99
CA GLY A 134 16.77 0.46 7.95
C GLY A 134 15.69 -0.55 8.32
N GLY A 135 14.70 -0.68 7.45
CA GLY A 135 13.58 -1.63 7.58
C GLY A 135 12.39 -1.13 8.39
N GLU A 136 12.46 0.06 8.99
CA GLU A 136 11.36 0.59 9.78
C GLU A 136 10.16 1.00 8.93
N ILE A 137 8.97 0.85 9.53
CA ILE A 137 7.73 1.48 9.07
C ILE A 137 7.41 2.60 10.05
N PHE A 138 7.76 3.81 9.72
CA PHE A 138 7.36 4.98 10.50
C PHE A 138 5.87 5.26 10.34
N VAL A 139 5.18 5.55 11.44
CA VAL A 139 3.75 5.87 11.48
C VAL A 139 3.58 7.28 12.01
N LEU A 140 3.04 8.17 11.19
CA LEU A 140 2.82 9.55 11.59
C LEU A 140 1.51 9.68 12.39
N ASP A 141 1.56 10.43 13.49
CA ASP A 141 0.35 10.80 14.20
C ASP A 141 -0.43 11.83 13.38
N MET A 142 -1.66 11.47 13.06
CA MET A 142 -2.55 12.26 12.22
C MET A 142 -3.49 13.18 13.04
N GLY A 143 -3.30 13.24 14.35
CA GLY A 143 -4.17 14.01 15.24
C GLY A 143 -5.61 13.50 15.26
N ALA A 144 -6.58 14.42 15.38
CA ALA A 144 -7.99 14.10 15.48
C ALA A 144 -8.60 13.69 14.11
N PRO A 145 -9.47 12.68 14.10
CA PRO A 145 -10.19 12.30 12.90
C PRO A 145 -11.25 13.34 12.51
N VAL A 146 -11.51 13.48 11.22
CA VAL A 146 -12.48 14.42 10.65
C VAL A 146 -13.62 13.64 10.00
N LYS A 147 -14.87 13.96 10.38
CA LYS A 147 -16.08 13.48 9.68
C LYS A 147 -16.14 14.09 8.28
N ILE A 148 -16.26 13.24 7.25
CA ILE A 148 -16.32 13.70 5.86
C ILE A 148 -17.58 14.49 5.58
N ASP A 149 -18.70 14.16 6.22
CA ASP A 149 -19.93 14.95 6.17
C ASP A 149 -19.70 16.38 6.67
N THR A 150 -19.05 16.55 7.82
CA THR A 150 -18.72 17.87 8.37
C THR A 150 -17.80 18.65 7.43
N LEU A 151 -16.82 17.99 6.84
CA LEU A 151 -15.93 18.60 5.84
C LEU A 151 -16.70 19.07 4.61
N ALA A 152 -17.63 18.27 4.09
CA ALA A 152 -18.48 18.62 2.96
C ALA A 152 -19.32 19.87 3.26
N ARG A 153 -20.01 19.88 4.40
CA ARG A 153 -20.86 21.01 4.84
C ARG A 153 -20.05 22.28 5.04
N ASN A 154 -18.87 22.18 5.62
CA ASN A 154 -17.97 23.33 5.80
C ASN A 154 -17.49 23.89 4.46
N LEU A 155 -17.16 23.04 3.49
CA LEU A 155 -16.77 23.48 2.14
C LEU A 155 -17.92 24.20 1.40
N ILE A 156 -19.15 23.70 1.53
CA ILE A 156 -20.34 24.35 0.97
C ILE A 156 -20.49 25.76 1.57
N LYS A 157 -20.40 25.89 2.92
CA LYS A 157 -20.47 27.20 3.60
C LYS A 157 -19.36 28.14 3.17
N LEU A 158 -18.11 27.65 3.09
CA LEU A 158 -16.97 28.45 2.66
C LEU A 158 -17.07 28.89 1.18
N SER A 159 -17.87 28.18 0.38
CA SER A 159 -18.19 28.57 -1.00
C SER A 159 -19.36 29.57 -1.10
N GLY A 160 -19.91 30.04 0.02
CA GLY A 160 -21.01 31.02 0.06
C GLY A 160 -22.40 30.42 -0.04
N TYR A 161 -22.55 29.10 0.07
CA TYR A 161 -23.83 28.41 -0.03
C TYR A 161 -24.29 27.84 1.31
N THR A 162 -25.58 27.55 1.43
CA THR A 162 -26.19 26.91 2.61
C THR A 162 -26.36 25.41 2.34
N PRO A 163 -25.74 24.52 3.16
CA PRO A 163 -25.92 23.08 3.02
C PRO A 163 -27.39 22.67 3.10
N ASP A 164 -27.81 21.74 2.25
CA ASP A 164 -29.18 21.19 2.12
C ASP A 164 -30.26 22.19 1.65
N VAL A 165 -29.91 23.48 1.53
CA VAL A 165 -30.78 24.51 0.95
C VAL A 165 -30.37 24.82 -0.47
N ASP A 166 -29.14 25.34 -0.66
CA ASP A 166 -28.60 25.68 -1.97
C ASP A 166 -27.88 24.46 -2.61
N ILE A 167 -27.13 23.73 -1.82
CA ILE A 167 -26.36 22.55 -2.22
C ILE A 167 -26.72 21.37 -1.32
N LYS A 168 -27.31 20.33 -1.89
CA LYS A 168 -27.65 19.10 -1.16
C LYS A 168 -26.42 18.26 -0.88
N VAL A 169 -26.37 17.64 0.31
CA VAL A 169 -25.44 16.54 0.62
C VAL A 169 -26.20 15.23 0.48
N THR A 170 -25.66 14.31 -0.31
CA THR A 170 -26.26 12.99 -0.58
C THR A 170 -25.32 11.86 -0.17
N TYR A 171 -25.90 10.76 0.32
CA TYR A 171 -25.14 9.59 0.74
C TYR A 171 -25.28 8.48 -0.29
N THR A 172 -24.13 7.96 -0.76
CA THR A 172 -24.07 6.97 -1.86
C THR A 172 -23.92 5.54 -1.39
N GLY A 173 -23.70 5.32 -0.09
CA GLY A 173 -23.28 4.04 0.46
C GLY A 173 -21.76 3.84 0.39
N LEU A 174 -21.22 3.02 1.30
CA LEU A 174 -19.80 2.64 1.27
C LEU A 174 -19.50 1.85 0.00
N ARG A 175 -18.34 2.08 -0.59
CA ARG A 175 -17.85 1.28 -1.71
C ARG A 175 -17.42 -0.11 -1.21
N PRO A 176 -17.41 -1.15 -2.06
CA PRO A 176 -16.87 -2.44 -1.69
C PRO A 176 -15.44 -2.32 -1.14
N GLY A 177 -15.21 -2.82 0.07
CA GLY A 177 -13.91 -2.72 0.75
C GLY A 177 -13.54 -1.32 1.26
N GLU A 178 -14.46 -0.36 1.30
CA GLU A 178 -14.24 0.94 1.96
C GLU A 178 -14.51 0.83 3.46
N LYS A 179 -13.50 1.19 4.28
CA LYS A 179 -13.65 1.21 5.74
C LYS A 179 -14.39 2.46 6.20
N LEU A 180 -15.27 2.29 7.20
CA LEU A 180 -15.89 3.42 7.89
C LEU A 180 -14.84 4.23 8.67
N TYR A 181 -13.87 3.53 9.27
CA TYR A 181 -12.74 4.07 10.04
C TYR A 181 -11.45 3.46 9.51
N GLU A 182 -10.37 4.26 9.38
CA GLU A 182 -9.04 3.77 9.00
C GLU A 182 -8.19 3.56 10.25
N GLU A 183 -7.42 2.48 10.23
CA GLU A 183 -6.46 2.13 11.29
C GLU A 183 -5.09 2.72 10.98
N LYS A 184 -4.40 3.23 12.00
CA LYS A 184 -3.03 3.75 11.83
C LYS A 184 -1.97 2.65 11.86
N LEU A 185 -2.16 1.66 12.73
CA LEU A 185 -1.19 0.61 13.00
C LEU A 185 -1.90 -0.72 13.27
N MET A 186 -1.31 -1.82 12.83
CA MET A 186 -1.78 -3.16 13.16
C MET A 186 -1.35 -3.52 14.59
N ALA A 187 -2.20 -4.27 15.30
CA ALA A 187 -1.95 -4.65 16.69
C ALA A 187 -0.65 -5.48 16.87
N GLU A 188 -0.33 -6.33 15.91
CA GLU A 188 0.87 -7.17 15.91
C GLU A 188 2.17 -6.42 15.59
N GLU A 189 2.09 -5.23 15.01
CA GLU A 189 3.26 -4.42 14.70
C GLU A 189 3.83 -3.73 15.96
N GLY A 190 2.97 -3.47 16.96
CA GLY A 190 3.37 -2.67 18.11
C GLY A 190 3.76 -1.24 17.71
N MET A 191 4.08 -0.40 18.65
CA MET A 191 4.61 0.94 18.41
C MET A 191 5.78 1.23 19.34
N GLU A 192 6.86 1.74 18.78
CA GLU A 192 7.98 2.32 19.53
C GLU A 192 7.94 3.84 19.38
N LYS A 193 8.35 4.55 20.44
CA LYS A 193 8.43 6.01 20.42
C LYS A 193 9.73 6.47 19.75
N THR A 194 9.65 7.59 19.04
CA THR A 194 10.82 8.35 18.60
C THR A 194 10.99 9.59 19.48
N PRO A 195 12.08 10.36 19.31
CA PRO A 195 12.22 11.67 19.97
C PRO A 195 11.13 12.69 19.57
N ASN A 196 10.37 12.43 18.51
CA ASN A 196 9.23 13.25 18.11
C ASN A 196 7.92 12.50 18.40
N ASP A 197 7.07 13.07 19.25
CA ASP A 197 5.78 12.47 19.63
C ASP A 197 4.80 12.26 18.46
N LEU A 198 5.04 12.91 17.32
CA LEU A 198 4.23 12.75 16.11
C LEU A 198 4.74 11.62 15.19
N ILE A 199 5.86 10.97 15.52
CA ILE A 199 6.47 9.91 14.73
C ILE A 199 6.66 8.67 15.61
N HIS A 200 6.00 7.58 15.24
CA HIS A 200 6.15 6.28 15.87
C HIS A 200 6.78 5.29 14.92
N ILE A 201 7.35 4.20 15.44
CA ILE A 201 7.91 3.11 14.65
C ILE A 201 7.07 1.87 14.87
N GLY A 202 6.56 1.28 13.80
CA GLY A 202 5.95 -0.04 13.78
C GLY A 202 7.04 -1.12 13.70
N LYS A 203 6.81 -2.27 14.32
CA LYS A 203 7.73 -3.41 14.18
C LYS A 203 7.72 -3.92 12.74
N PRO A 204 8.89 -4.28 12.19
CA PRO A 204 8.96 -4.94 10.89
C PRO A 204 8.15 -6.24 10.88
N ILE A 205 7.60 -6.58 9.72
CA ILE A 205 6.89 -7.85 9.53
C ILE A 205 7.94 -8.95 9.40
N GLU A 206 7.78 -10.00 10.19
CA GLU A 206 8.54 -11.22 9.98
C GLU A 206 8.06 -11.93 8.71
N MET A 207 8.96 -12.11 7.74
CA MET A 207 8.68 -12.81 6.49
C MET A 207 9.95 -13.48 5.95
N ASP A 208 9.76 -14.58 5.22
CA ASP A 208 10.82 -15.16 4.41
C ASP A 208 11.00 -14.33 3.14
N VAL A 209 12.11 -13.61 3.04
CA VAL A 209 12.38 -12.68 1.94
C VAL A 209 12.59 -13.42 0.61
N GLN A 210 13.24 -14.59 0.61
CA GLN A 210 13.43 -15.36 -0.61
C GLN A 210 12.10 -15.86 -1.17
N GLU A 211 11.25 -16.38 -0.30
CA GLU A 211 9.92 -16.84 -0.69
C GLU A 211 9.06 -15.66 -1.16
N PHE A 212 9.12 -14.54 -0.47
CA PHE A 212 8.41 -13.32 -0.87
C PHE A 212 8.82 -12.83 -2.27
N PHE A 213 10.11 -12.87 -2.61
CA PHE A 213 10.56 -12.48 -3.95
C PHE A 213 10.07 -13.44 -5.03
N LYS A 214 10.05 -14.76 -4.78
CA LYS A 214 9.42 -15.73 -5.70
C LYS A 214 7.94 -15.43 -5.90
N GLN A 215 7.23 -15.10 -4.82
CA GLN A 215 5.83 -14.71 -4.88
C GLN A 215 5.61 -13.45 -5.72
N LEU A 216 6.52 -12.47 -5.64
CA LEU A 216 6.48 -11.28 -6.50
C LEU A 216 6.70 -11.60 -7.97
N GLU A 217 7.57 -12.55 -8.31
CA GLU A 217 7.76 -13.01 -9.70
C GLU A 217 6.45 -13.61 -10.25
N VAL A 218 5.79 -14.47 -9.48
CA VAL A 218 4.49 -15.03 -9.84
C VAL A 218 3.44 -13.93 -10.01
N LEU A 219 3.36 -13.00 -9.05
CA LEU A 219 2.43 -11.88 -9.14
C LEU A 219 2.67 -11.03 -10.39
N ALA A 220 3.93 -10.75 -10.73
CA ALA A 220 4.29 -9.98 -11.92
C ALA A 220 3.86 -10.71 -13.20
N ALA A 221 4.12 -12.01 -13.33
CA ALA A 221 3.73 -12.81 -14.49
C ALA A 221 2.20 -12.79 -14.71
N TYR A 222 1.42 -13.02 -13.67
CA TYR A 222 -0.04 -12.97 -13.75
C TYR A 222 -0.57 -11.53 -13.96
N GLY A 223 0.13 -10.54 -13.43
CA GLY A 223 -0.17 -9.12 -13.67
C GLY A 223 0.01 -8.74 -15.16
N TYR A 224 1.10 -9.16 -15.78
CA TYR A 224 1.33 -8.92 -17.21
C TYR A 224 0.34 -9.67 -18.09
N ALA A 225 -0.06 -10.87 -17.71
CA ALA A 225 -1.08 -11.64 -18.41
C ALA A 225 -2.51 -11.10 -18.21
N ASN A 226 -2.68 -10.03 -17.42
CA ASN A 226 -3.98 -9.46 -17.05
C ASN A 226 -4.98 -10.51 -16.51
N SER A 227 -4.50 -11.39 -15.66
CA SER A 227 -5.25 -12.52 -15.12
C SER A 227 -6.27 -12.09 -14.08
N GLU A 228 -7.45 -12.68 -14.08
CA GLU A 228 -8.46 -12.50 -13.02
C GLU A 228 -7.99 -13.05 -11.65
N LYS A 229 -6.99 -13.93 -11.63
CA LYS A 229 -6.41 -14.54 -10.42
C LYS A 229 -5.52 -13.57 -9.60
N ILE A 230 -5.24 -12.35 -10.06
CA ILE A 230 -4.37 -11.38 -9.36
C ILE A 230 -4.82 -11.15 -7.92
N ARG A 231 -6.12 -11.06 -7.66
CA ARG A 231 -6.64 -10.83 -6.30
C ARG A 231 -6.32 -11.98 -5.36
N ASP A 232 -6.41 -13.21 -5.84
CA ASP A 232 -6.12 -14.42 -5.07
C ASP A 232 -4.63 -14.50 -4.73
N ILE A 233 -3.77 -14.21 -5.72
CA ILE A 233 -2.31 -14.16 -5.52
C ILE A 233 -1.94 -13.08 -4.50
N VAL A 234 -2.49 -11.87 -4.62
CA VAL A 234 -2.24 -10.80 -3.64
C VAL A 234 -2.73 -11.19 -2.24
N ALA A 235 -3.89 -11.86 -2.12
CA ALA A 235 -4.41 -12.33 -0.85
C ALA A 235 -3.52 -13.40 -0.21
N ALA A 236 -2.88 -14.25 -1.01
CA ALA A 236 -1.94 -15.25 -0.52
C ALA A 236 -0.62 -14.62 -0.04
N ILE A 237 -0.12 -13.60 -0.74
CA ILE A 237 1.13 -12.89 -0.40
C ILE A 237 0.93 -11.95 0.79
N VAL A 238 -0.25 -11.34 0.94
CA VAL A 238 -0.59 -10.39 2.01
C VAL A 238 -1.62 -11.02 2.95
N PRO A 239 -1.21 -11.76 3.99
CA PRO A 239 -2.13 -12.52 4.86
C PRO A 239 -3.15 -11.65 5.60
N THR A 240 -2.85 -10.35 5.76
CA THR A 240 -3.73 -9.38 6.42
C THR A 240 -4.77 -8.77 5.46
N TYR A 241 -4.73 -9.12 4.17
CA TYR A 241 -5.73 -8.68 3.20
C TYR A 241 -6.99 -9.54 3.30
N HIS A 242 -8.09 -8.90 3.66
CA HIS A 242 -9.41 -9.52 3.75
C HIS A 242 -10.37 -8.78 2.81
N SER A 243 -10.59 -9.33 1.62
CA SER A 243 -11.64 -8.79 0.74
C SER A 243 -13.03 -9.16 1.28
N ALA A 244 -14.02 -8.30 1.06
CA ALA A 244 -15.40 -8.54 1.50
C ALA A 244 -16.00 -9.85 0.93
N ASP A 245 -15.44 -10.33 -0.19
CA ASP A 245 -15.90 -11.51 -0.92
C ASP A 245 -14.96 -12.73 -0.78
N SER A 246 -13.99 -12.71 0.15
CA SER A 246 -12.91 -13.68 0.13
C SER A 246 -13.06 -14.81 1.16
N ASP A 247 -12.99 -16.03 0.68
CA ASP A 247 -12.64 -17.21 1.47
C ASP A 247 -11.11 -17.37 1.45
N LEU A 248 -10.46 -17.06 2.57
CA LEU A 248 -8.99 -17.09 2.71
C LEU A 248 -8.40 -18.48 2.39
N LYS A 249 -9.18 -19.56 2.65
CA LYS A 249 -8.76 -20.94 2.33
C LYS A 249 -8.73 -21.18 0.83
N LEU A 250 -9.69 -20.58 0.10
CA LEU A 250 -9.76 -20.69 -1.36
C LEU A 250 -8.57 -19.97 -1.99
N HIS A 251 -8.23 -18.76 -1.54
CA HIS A 251 -7.08 -18.00 -2.05
C HIS A 251 -5.77 -18.76 -1.83
N LYS A 252 -5.56 -19.34 -0.65
CA LYS A 252 -4.37 -20.12 -0.36
C LYS A 252 -4.27 -21.37 -1.25
N LYS A 253 -5.37 -22.07 -1.47
CA LYS A 253 -5.42 -23.24 -2.36
C LYS A 253 -5.09 -22.87 -3.81
N VAL A 254 -5.70 -21.82 -4.34
CA VAL A 254 -5.44 -21.32 -5.70
C VAL A 254 -3.96 -20.94 -5.85
N TYR A 255 -3.39 -20.27 -4.85
CA TYR A 255 -1.97 -19.91 -4.84
C TYR A 255 -1.06 -21.15 -4.84
N GLU A 256 -1.33 -22.15 -3.99
CA GLU A 256 -0.56 -23.41 -3.95
C GLU A 256 -0.62 -24.16 -5.28
N GLU A 257 -1.78 -24.20 -5.94
CA GLU A 257 -1.94 -24.76 -7.29
C GLU A 257 -1.07 -24.02 -8.32
N LEU A 258 -1.09 -22.68 -8.32
CA LEU A 258 -0.30 -21.84 -9.22
C LEU A 258 1.22 -21.99 -9.01
N MET A 259 1.66 -22.07 -7.76
CA MET A 259 3.08 -22.28 -7.44
C MET A 259 3.53 -23.68 -7.86
N SER A 260 2.67 -24.70 -7.75
CA SER A 260 2.94 -26.06 -8.21
C SER A 260 3.05 -26.12 -9.75
N GLU A 261 2.16 -25.44 -10.46
CA GLU A 261 2.20 -25.36 -11.93
C GLU A 261 3.52 -24.67 -12.41
N ALA A 262 3.91 -23.58 -11.74
CA ALA A 262 5.15 -22.88 -12.05
C ALA A 262 6.40 -23.76 -11.79
N ALA A 263 6.43 -24.51 -10.67
CA ALA A 263 7.54 -25.40 -10.34
C ALA A 263 7.69 -26.57 -11.33
N VAL A 264 6.58 -27.20 -11.73
CA VAL A 264 6.57 -28.32 -12.69
C VAL A 264 7.05 -27.87 -14.07
N SER A 265 6.78 -26.64 -14.44
CA SER A 265 7.27 -26.06 -15.69
C SER A 265 8.78 -25.78 -15.64
N ALA A 266 9.31 -25.36 -14.49
CA ALA A 266 10.74 -25.10 -14.30
C ALA A 266 11.61 -26.37 -14.33
N GLU A 267 11.04 -27.56 -13.99
CA GLU A 267 11.76 -28.85 -14.04
C GLU A 267 11.76 -29.50 -15.44
N LYS A 268 10.97 -28.99 -16.38
CA LYS A 268 10.85 -29.57 -17.73
C LYS A 268 11.73 -28.90 -18.79
N ASN A 269 12.44 -27.84 -18.43
CA ASN A 269 13.42 -27.10 -19.24
C ASN A 269 14.80 -27.13 -18.60
#